data_afa01f55874ff15836adf651fcd5ec6b
#
_entry.id   afa01f55874ff15836adf651fcd5ec6b
#
_cell.length_a   1.000
_cell.length_b   1.000
_cell.length_c   1.000
_cell.angle_alpha   90.00
_cell.angle_beta   90.00
_cell.angle_gamma   90.00
#
_symmetry.space_group_name_H-M   'P 1'
#
loop_
_entity.id
_entity.type
_entity.pdbx_description
1 polymer ?
#
loop_
_entity_poly.entity_id
_entity_poly.type
_entity_poly.pdbx_seq_one_letter_code
_entity_poly.pdbx_strand_id
1 'polypeptide(L)'
;MALLLTCIAAGTTIAMWPRDDIPNQPDAIVVLGGGNSERVQLGIELRERYDATLVLSASAWGHGYNLGLRCDVDAICVRPYPATTTGEASTIAALAESYGWDHVTVATTRFHTTRARVLFRQCFGDRVSVVGARPVKSRGIGTYLRETVGTLAALTVRRAC
;
A
#
# COMPACT_ATOMS: atom_id res chain seq x y z
N MET A 1 10.99 24.72 20.28
CA MET A 1 9.76 24.02 20.69
C MET A 1 8.61 24.24 19.71
N ALA A 2 8.34 25.46 19.27
CA ALA A 2 7.27 25.78 18.31
C ALA A 2 7.43 25.05 16.95
N LEU A 3 8.63 25.01 16.40
CA LEU A 3 8.91 24.33 15.12
C LEU A 3 8.62 22.81 15.17
N LEU A 4 8.96 22.15 16.28
CA LEU A 4 8.69 20.74 16.48
C LEU A 4 7.19 20.46 16.57
N LEU A 5 6.44 21.30 17.27
CA LEU A 5 4.99 21.19 17.38
C LEU A 5 4.28 21.42 16.04
N THR A 6 4.76 22.36 15.23
CA THR A 6 4.24 22.60 13.87
C THR A 6 4.54 21.42 12.93
N CYS A 7 5.72 20.81 13.00
CA CYS A 7 6.06 19.63 12.21
C CYS A 7 5.21 18.42 12.61
N ILE A 8 4.96 18.22 13.89
CA ILE A 8 4.08 17.14 14.38
C ILE A 8 2.63 17.37 13.95
N ALA A 9 2.14 18.63 14.07
CA ALA A 9 0.79 18.98 13.64
C ALA A 9 0.60 18.82 12.13
N ALA A 10 1.55 19.28 11.32
CA ALA A 10 1.52 19.10 9.87
C ALA A 10 1.60 17.61 9.47
N GLY A 11 2.49 16.84 10.11
CA GLY A 11 2.61 15.40 9.86
C GLY A 11 1.34 14.61 10.22
N THR A 12 0.71 14.94 11.34
CA THR A 12 -0.57 14.33 11.72
C THR A 12 -1.70 14.73 10.77
N THR A 13 -1.75 15.95 10.29
CA THR A 13 -2.77 16.40 9.34
C THR A 13 -2.64 15.64 8.00
N ILE A 14 -1.42 15.46 7.50
CA ILE A 14 -1.15 14.69 6.27
C ILE A 14 -1.56 13.21 6.44
N ALA A 15 -1.31 12.63 7.62
CA ALA A 15 -1.71 11.25 7.92
C ALA A 15 -3.23 11.10 8.13
N MET A 16 -3.89 12.12 8.66
CA MET A 16 -5.35 12.14 8.89
C MET A 16 -6.15 12.42 7.61
N TRP A 17 -5.58 13.15 6.63
CA TRP A 17 -6.20 13.48 5.33
C TRP A 17 -5.36 12.98 4.15
N PRO A 18 -5.10 11.67 4.08
CA PRO A 18 -4.36 11.14 2.95
C PRO A 18 -5.20 11.25 1.66
N ARG A 19 -4.55 11.68 0.60
CA ARG A 19 -5.16 11.73 -0.73
C ARG A 19 -4.91 10.39 -1.43
N ASP A 20 -5.94 9.92 -2.13
CA ASP A 20 -5.79 8.80 -3.04
C ASP A 20 -5.20 9.31 -4.36
N ASP A 21 -4.32 8.54 -4.97
CA ASP A 21 -3.85 8.81 -6.32
C ASP A 21 -4.91 8.33 -7.34
N ILE A 22 -4.86 8.87 -8.55
CA ILE A 22 -5.65 8.37 -9.67
C ILE A 22 -4.79 7.33 -10.39
N PRO A 23 -5.21 6.04 -10.44
CA PRO A 23 -4.48 5.03 -11.17
C PRO A 23 -4.37 5.39 -12.67
N ASN A 24 -3.16 5.19 -13.22
CA ASN A 24 -2.89 5.45 -14.62
C ASN A 24 -2.60 4.13 -15.34
N GLN A 25 -3.63 3.46 -15.83
CA GLN A 25 -3.56 2.19 -16.57
C GLN A 25 -2.55 1.20 -15.95
N PRO A 26 -2.79 0.75 -14.71
CA PRO A 26 -1.84 -0.12 -14.02
C PRO A 26 -1.81 -1.52 -14.63
N ASP A 27 -0.61 -2.09 -14.77
CA ASP A 27 -0.42 -3.50 -15.15
C ASP A 27 -0.82 -4.44 -14.00
N ALA A 28 -0.62 -3.97 -12.76
CA ALA A 28 -0.92 -4.74 -11.57
C ALA A 28 -1.55 -3.91 -10.45
N ILE A 29 -2.48 -4.53 -9.74
CA ILE A 29 -3.08 -4.04 -8.49
C ILE A 29 -2.50 -4.83 -7.34
N VAL A 30 -1.76 -4.17 -6.46
CA VAL A 30 -1.04 -4.77 -5.34
C VAL A 30 -1.79 -4.51 -4.04
N VAL A 31 -2.34 -5.54 -3.44
CA VAL A 31 -3.00 -5.45 -2.12
C VAL A 31 -1.99 -5.69 -1.02
N LEU A 32 -1.69 -4.64 -0.22
CA LEU A 32 -0.75 -4.76 0.89
C LEU A 32 -1.31 -5.61 2.03
N GLY A 33 -0.43 -6.32 2.69
CA GLY A 33 -0.74 -7.10 3.86
C GLY A 33 -1.10 -6.26 5.10
N GLY A 34 -1.48 -6.95 6.20
CA GLY A 34 -1.78 -6.32 7.49
C GLY A 34 -3.05 -5.47 7.51
N GLY A 35 -4.09 -5.87 6.84
CA GLY A 35 -5.35 -5.15 6.79
C GLY A 35 -6.55 -6.05 7.04
N ASN A 36 -7.68 -5.55 6.67
CA ASN A 36 -8.97 -6.21 6.70
C ASN A 36 -9.38 -6.54 5.25
N SER A 37 -10.53 -7.19 5.11
CA SER A 37 -11.13 -7.52 3.81
C SER A 37 -11.34 -6.31 2.89
N GLU A 38 -11.50 -5.10 3.44
CA GLU A 38 -11.74 -3.89 2.65
C GLU A 38 -10.61 -3.55 1.68
N ARG A 39 -9.35 -3.89 2.03
CA ARG A 39 -8.22 -3.72 1.10
C ARG A 39 -8.33 -4.67 -0.08
N VAL A 40 -8.70 -5.92 0.19
CA VAL A 40 -8.85 -6.93 -0.84
C VAL A 40 -10.03 -6.60 -1.74
N GLN A 41 -11.17 -6.17 -1.18
CA GLN A 41 -12.32 -5.69 -1.94
C GLN A 41 -11.95 -4.53 -2.86
N LEU A 42 -11.23 -3.52 -2.33
CA LEU A 42 -10.71 -2.43 -3.14
C LEU A 42 -9.80 -2.95 -4.27
N GLY A 43 -8.93 -3.92 -3.96
CA GLY A 43 -8.05 -4.54 -4.95
C GLY A 43 -8.82 -5.23 -6.08
N ILE A 44 -9.90 -5.97 -5.74
CA ILE A 44 -10.79 -6.61 -6.70
C ILE A 44 -11.47 -5.56 -7.58
N GLU A 45 -12.06 -4.51 -6.97
CA GLU A 45 -12.72 -3.42 -7.70
C GLU A 45 -11.78 -2.71 -8.68
N LEU A 46 -10.54 -2.46 -8.26
CA LEU A 46 -9.53 -1.82 -9.11
C LEU A 46 -9.08 -2.76 -10.23
N ARG A 47 -8.86 -4.06 -9.94
CA ARG A 47 -8.52 -5.06 -10.94
C ARG A 47 -9.57 -5.12 -12.04
N GLU A 48 -10.84 -5.20 -11.67
CA GLU A 48 -11.95 -5.25 -12.62
C GLU A 48 -12.07 -3.97 -13.47
N ARG A 49 -11.85 -2.81 -12.83
CA ARG A 49 -11.93 -1.51 -13.50
C ARG A 49 -10.83 -1.31 -14.54
N TYR A 50 -9.63 -1.79 -14.28
CA TYR A 50 -8.44 -1.54 -15.09
C TYR A 50 -7.97 -2.77 -15.88
N ASP A 51 -8.65 -3.92 -15.74
CA ASP A 51 -8.25 -5.21 -16.34
C ASP A 51 -6.79 -5.56 -16.02
N ALA A 52 -6.40 -5.36 -14.77
CA ALA A 52 -5.01 -5.48 -14.31
C ALA A 52 -4.78 -6.78 -13.53
N THR A 53 -3.53 -7.22 -13.44
CA THR A 53 -3.15 -8.39 -12.64
C THR A 53 -3.33 -8.11 -11.15
N LEU A 54 -4.02 -8.98 -10.41
CA LEU A 54 -4.16 -8.86 -8.96
C LEU A 54 -2.99 -9.53 -8.24
N VAL A 55 -2.37 -8.80 -7.30
CA VAL A 55 -1.29 -9.31 -6.45
C VAL A 55 -1.68 -9.18 -4.99
N LEU A 56 -1.61 -10.27 -4.23
CA LEU A 56 -1.91 -10.29 -2.81
C LEU A 56 -0.62 -10.49 -1.98
N SER A 57 -0.31 -9.54 -1.11
CA SER A 57 0.77 -9.68 -0.13
C SER A 57 0.35 -10.58 1.03
N ALA A 58 1.28 -11.30 1.62
CA ALA A 58 1.11 -12.45 2.54
C ALA A 58 -0.15 -12.46 3.43
N SER A 59 -0.33 -11.45 4.30
CA SER A 59 -1.49 -11.42 5.20
C SER A 59 -2.82 -11.06 4.52
N ALA A 60 -2.81 -10.61 3.26
CA ALA A 60 -4.02 -10.41 2.47
C ALA A 60 -4.60 -11.73 1.93
N TRP A 61 -3.82 -12.82 1.89
CA TRP A 61 -4.27 -14.10 1.32
C TRP A 61 -5.49 -14.67 2.03
N GLY A 62 -5.48 -14.69 3.38
CA GLY A 62 -6.61 -15.20 4.15
C GLY A 62 -7.90 -14.43 3.89
N HIS A 63 -7.81 -13.12 3.73
CA HIS A 63 -8.95 -12.29 3.35
C HIS A 63 -9.37 -12.53 1.90
N GLY A 64 -8.42 -12.70 0.99
CA GLY A 64 -8.69 -13.06 -0.41
C GLY A 64 -9.40 -14.41 -0.52
N TYR A 65 -8.92 -15.43 0.19
CA TYR A 65 -9.54 -16.74 0.24
C TYR A 65 -11.00 -16.69 0.74
N ASN A 66 -11.27 -15.90 1.79
CA ASN A 66 -12.63 -15.68 2.31
C ASN A 66 -13.55 -14.95 1.30
N LEU A 67 -12.98 -14.28 0.30
CA LEU A 67 -13.70 -13.64 -0.81
C LEU A 67 -13.70 -14.50 -2.08
N GLY A 68 -13.28 -15.77 -1.99
CA GLY A 68 -13.29 -16.72 -3.10
C GLY A 68 -12.08 -16.67 -4.03
N LEU A 69 -11.05 -15.86 -3.71
CA LEU A 69 -9.83 -15.78 -4.53
C LEU A 69 -8.89 -16.94 -4.22
N ARG A 70 -8.28 -17.49 -5.26
CA ARG A 70 -7.25 -18.53 -5.17
C ARG A 70 -5.93 -18.00 -5.68
N CYS A 71 -4.85 -18.26 -4.92
CA CYS A 71 -3.50 -17.97 -5.37
C CYS A 71 -3.18 -18.75 -6.65
N ASP A 72 -2.41 -18.13 -7.53
CA ASP A 72 -1.96 -18.69 -8.83
C ASP A 72 -3.10 -18.97 -9.85
N VAL A 73 -4.33 -18.61 -9.51
CA VAL A 73 -5.48 -18.70 -10.41
C VAL A 73 -6.11 -17.32 -10.60
N ASP A 74 -6.56 -16.71 -9.49
CA ASP A 74 -7.27 -15.43 -9.49
C ASP A 74 -6.35 -14.27 -9.13
N ALA A 75 -5.22 -14.55 -8.46
CA ALA A 75 -4.23 -13.57 -8.01
C ALA A 75 -2.84 -14.19 -7.87
N ILE A 76 -1.80 -13.39 -8.07
CA ILE A 76 -0.43 -13.73 -7.70
C ILE A 76 -0.27 -13.48 -6.20
N CYS A 77 0.16 -14.50 -5.45
CA CYS A 77 0.38 -14.37 -4.01
C CYS A 77 1.87 -14.28 -3.70
N VAL A 78 2.29 -13.22 -3.00
CA VAL A 78 3.69 -13.00 -2.65
C VAL A 78 3.94 -13.02 -1.14
N ARG A 79 5.10 -13.50 -0.72
CA ARG A 79 5.59 -13.45 0.66
C ARG A 79 6.77 -12.48 0.76
N PRO A 80 6.53 -11.21 1.10
CA PRO A 80 7.60 -10.23 1.25
C PRO A 80 8.58 -10.62 2.35
N TYR A 81 9.86 -10.35 2.09
CA TYR A 81 10.88 -10.45 3.13
C TYR A 81 11.75 -9.18 3.14
N PRO A 82 11.90 -8.54 4.31
CA PRO A 82 11.16 -8.79 5.55
C PRO A 82 9.66 -8.53 5.41
N ALA A 83 8.84 -9.11 6.31
CA ALA A 83 7.38 -8.93 6.32
C ALA A 83 6.98 -7.51 6.78
N THR A 84 7.37 -6.51 6.02
CA THR A 84 7.18 -5.06 6.25
C THR A 84 6.79 -4.38 4.96
N THR A 85 6.26 -3.16 5.02
CA THR A 85 5.95 -2.38 3.81
C THR A 85 7.19 -2.10 2.94
N THR A 86 8.38 -2.02 3.56
CA THR A 86 9.65 -1.92 2.82
C THR A 86 9.91 -3.19 2.02
N GLY A 87 9.78 -4.37 2.66
CA GLY A 87 9.92 -5.66 1.97
C GLY A 87 8.82 -5.91 0.94
N GLU A 88 7.59 -5.41 1.17
CA GLU A 88 6.54 -5.44 0.16
C GLU A 88 6.96 -4.65 -1.09
N ALA A 89 7.42 -3.42 -0.91
CA ALA A 89 7.83 -2.57 -2.04
C ALA A 89 8.97 -3.20 -2.86
N SER A 90 10.03 -3.72 -2.21
CA SER A 90 11.15 -4.39 -2.91
C SER A 90 10.71 -5.70 -3.58
N THR A 91 9.85 -6.52 -2.93
CA THR A 91 9.34 -7.76 -3.52
C THR A 91 8.50 -7.46 -4.78
N ILE A 92 7.63 -6.44 -4.71
CA ILE A 92 6.81 -6.04 -5.85
C ILE A 92 7.66 -5.43 -6.97
N ALA A 93 8.72 -4.70 -6.64
CA ALA A 93 9.63 -4.18 -7.66
C ALA A 93 10.31 -5.31 -8.46
N ALA A 94 10.82 -6.33 -7.77
CA ALA A 94 11.40 -7.50 -8.42
C ALA A 94 10.37 -8.27 -9.27
N LEU A 95 9.13 -8.37 -8.77
CA LEU A 95 8.05 -9.00 -9.51
C LEU A 95 7.70 -8.19 -10.77
N ALA A 96 7.58 -6.88 -10.65
CA ALA A 96 7.29 -5.98 -11.77
C ALA A 96 8.35 -6.08 -12.87
N GLU A 97 9.62 -6.15 -12.47
CA GLU A 97 10.72 -6.38 -13.42
C GLU A 97 10.58 -7.71 -14.16
N SER A 98 10.24 -8.80 -13.44
CA SER A 98 10.07 -10.13 -14.04
C SER A 98 8.89 -10.25 -14.99
N TYR A 99 7.83 -9.48 -14.78
CA TYR A 99 6.62 -9.46 -15.61
C TYR A 99 6.62 -8.34 -16.65
N GLY A 100 7.59 -7.43 -16.61
CA GLY A 100 7.63 -6.25 -17.48
C GLY A 100 6.56 -5.21 -17.17
N TRP A 101 6.11 -5.12 -15.91
CA TRP A 101 5.13 -4.12 -15.50
C TRP A 101 5.76 -2.73 -15.41
N ASP A 102 5.12 -1.78 -16.05
CA ASP A 102 5.56 -0.39 -16.04
C ASP A 102 4.86 0.40 -14.92
N HIS A 103 3.55 0.20 -14.74
CA HIS A 103 2.77 0.90 -13.72
C HIS A 103 2.10 -0.07 -12.75
N VAL A 104 2.19 0.24 -11.45
CA VAL A 104 1.51 -0.52 -10.40
C VAL A 104 0.60 0.37 -9.57
N THR A 105 -0.55 -0.16 -9.16
CA THR A 105 -1.43 0.50 -8.20
C THR A 105 -1.47 -0.28 -6.89
N VAL A 106 -1.15 0.40 -5.80
CA VAL A 106 -1.13 -0.16 -4.46
C VAL A 106 -2.45 0.11 -3.75
N ALA A 107 -3.17 -0.96 -3.41
CA ALA A 107 -4.37 -0.92 -2.59
C ALA A 107 -4.02 -1.16 -1.11
N THR A 108 -4.35 -0.18 -0.26
CA THR A 108 -4.07 -0.25 1.18
C THR A 108 -5.19 0.40 1.98
N THR A 109 -5.06 0.59 3.30
CA THR A 109 -6.01 1.38 4.07
C THR A 109 -5.66 2.86 4.02
N ARG A 110 -6.67 3.72 4.09
CA ARG A 110 -6.52 5.16 3.90
C ARG A 110 -5.46 5.81 4.80
N PHE A 111 -5.40 5.44 6.07
CA PHE A 111 -4.40 5.97 7.00
C PHE A 111 -2.96 5.52 6.71
N HIS A 112 -2.79 4.49 5.86
CA HIS A 112 -1.49 3.93 5.49
C HIS A 112 -0.97 4.42 4.13
N THR A 113 -1.78 5.12 3.33
CA THR A 113 -1.44 5.51 1.95
C THR A 113 -0.18 6.36 1.87
N THR A 114 0.00 7.33 2.79
CA THR A 114 1.17 8.21 2.78
C THR A 114 2.48 7.43 2.94
N ARG A 115 2.56 6.52 3.91
CA ARG A 115 3.75 5.70 4.14
C ARG A 115 3.98 4.71 3.00
N ALA A 116 2.94 4.09 2.50
CA ALA A 116 3.03 3.19 1.35
C ALA A 116 3.56 3.95 0.12
N ARG A 117 3.03 5.14 -0.16
CA ARG A 117 3.47 5.98 -1.28
C ARG A 117 4.96 6.33 -1.18
N VAL A 118 5.43 6.75 -0.02
CA VAL A 118 6.85 7.08 0.19
C VAL A 118 7.74 5.88 -0.12
N LEU A 119 7.41 4.69 0.39
CA LEU A 119 8.22 3.49 0.22
C LEU A 119 8.16 2.94 -1.20
N PHE A 120 6.98 2.88 -1.81
CA PHE A 120 6.84 2.39 -3.18
C PHE A 120 7.43 3.34 -4.22
N ARG A 121 7.37 4.65 -4.01
CA ARG A 121 8.05 5.61 -4.89
C ARG A 121 9.57 5.48 -4.89
N GLN A 122 10.17 4.95 -3.85
CA GLN A 122 11.62 4.65 -3.85
C GLN A 122 11.98 3.61 -4.90
N CYS A 123 11.07 2.68 -5.23
CA CYS A 123 11.29 1.62 -6.20
C CYS A 123 10.74 1.98 -7.60
N PHE A 124 9.60 2.65 -7.65
CA PHE A 124 8.85 2.87 -8.89
C PHE A 124 8.88 4.32 -9.39
N GLY A 125 9.34 5.27 -8.57
CA GLY A 125 9.23 6.70 -8.92
C GLY A 125 7.77 7.10 -9.06
N ASP A 126 7.44 7.75 -10.18
CA ASP A 126 6.07 8.19 -10.49
C ASP A 126 5.22 7.09 -11.17
N ARG A 127 5.79 5.89 -11.37
CA ARG A 127 5.09 4.72 -11.95
C ARG A 127 4.26 3.95 -10.92
N VAL A 128 3.95 4.54 -9.79
CA VAL A 128 3.10 3.96 -8.75
C VAL A 128 1.99 4.91 -8.35
N SER A 129 0.78 4.36 -8.25
CA SER A 129 -0.38 5.01 -7.65
C SER A 129 -0.76 4.31 -6.35
N VAL A 130 -1.24 5.04 -5.35
CA VAL A 130 -1.65 4.47 -4.06
C VAL A 130 -3.08 4.88 -3.74
N VAL A 131 -3.94 3.89 -3.53
CA VAL A 131 -5.37 4.07 -3.24
C VAL A 131 -5.70 3.44 -1.89
N GLY A 132 -6.49 4.15 -1.08
CA GLY A 132 -6.81 3.76 0.28
C GLY A 132 -8.25 3.29 0.48
N ALA A 133 -8.45 2.04 0.87
CA ALA A 133 -9.75 1.55 1.35
C ALA A 133 -10.19 2.34 2.59
N ARG A 134 -11.47 2.70 2.64
CA ARG A 134 -12.05 3.34 3.82
C ARG A 134 -12.26 2.28 4.90
N PRO A 135 -11.74 2.47 6.12
CA PRO A 135 -11.95 1.51 7.19
C PRO A 135 -13.42 1.55 7.64
N VAL A 136 -14.01 0.38 7.89
CA VAL A 136 -15.37 0.26 8.41
C VAL A 136 -15.45 0.81 9.85
N LYS A 137 -14.37 0.68 10.62
CA LYS A 137 -14.30 1.22 11.99
C LYS A 137 -13.27 2.35 12.07
N SER A 138 -13.64 3.42 12.78
CA SER A 138 -12.69 4.50 13.10
C SER A 138 -11.51 3.95 13.91
N ARG A 139 -10.30 4.38 13.56
CA ARG A 139 -9.08 4.00 14.28
C ARG A 139 -8.73 5.05 15.31
N GLY A 140 -8.25 4.61 16.47
CA GLY A 140 -7.79 5.51 17.54
C GLY A 140 -6.55 6.32 17.12
N ILE A 141 -6.33 7.45 17.80
CA ILE A 141 -5.23 8.39 17.54
C ILE A 141 -3.85 7.71 17.49
N GLY A 142 -3.65 6.63 18.27
CA GLY A 142 -2.41 5.86 18.26
C GLY A 142 -2.05 5.25 16.91
N THR A 143 -3.05 4.95 16.06
CA THR A 143 -2.80 4.47 14.69
C THR A 143 -2.18 5.58 13.84
N TYR A 144 -2.72 6.79 13.91
CA TYR A 144 -2.22 7.94 13.15
C TYR A 144 -0.82 8.35 13.60
N LEU A 145 -0.54 8.34 14.91
CA LEU A 145 0.80 8.61 15.44
C LEU A 145 1.81 7.57 14.94
N ARG A 146 1.48 6.29 14.98
CA ARG A 146 2.35 5.23 14.45
C ARG A 146 2.61 5.39 12.95
N GLU A 147 1.61 5.75 12.16
CA GLU A 147 1.78 6.00 10.73
C GLU A 147 2.64 7.25 10.46
N THR A 148 2.49 8.30 11.26
CA THR A 148 3.34 9.51 11.17
C THR A 148 4.81 9.16 11.45
N VAL A 149 5.09 8.47 12.56
CA VAL A 149 6.46 8.02 12.90
C VAL A 149 7.00 7.07 11.82
N GLY A 150 6.18 6.12 11.34
CA GLY A 150 6.56 5.21 10.27
C GLY A 150 6.86 5.92 8.95
N THR A 151 6.14 6.99 8.63
CA THR A 151 6.38 7.81 7.43
C THR A 151 7.68 8.61 7.57
N LEU A 152 7.93 9.23 8.72
CA LEU A 152 9.20 9.92 8.98
C LEU A 152 10.40 8.97 8.88
N ALA A 153 10.28 7.77 9.44
CA ALA A 153 11.31 6.73 9.31
C ALA A 153 11.51 6.28 7.84
N ALA A 154 10.44 6.22 7.05
CA ALA A 154 10.52 5.88 5.63
C ALA A 154 11.24 6.97 4.81
N LEU A 155 11.07 8.25 5.20
CA LEU A 155 11.74 9.37 4.53
C LEU A 155 13.23 9.50 4.88
N THR A 156 13.65 9.05 6.09
CA THR A 156 14.98 9.36 6.61
C THR A 156 15.92 8.16 6.67
N VAL A 157 15.42 6.99 7.05
CA VAL A 157 16.25 5.82 7.39
C VAL A 157 15.94 4.59 6.57
N ARG A 158 14.69 4.37 6.18
CA ARG A 158 14.25 3.16 5.49
C ARG A 158 14.32 3.32 3.99
N ARG A 159 15.10 2.48 3.35
CA ARG A 159 15.10 2.35 1.89
C ARG A 159 14.44 1.02 1.50
N ALA A 160 13.54 1.07 0.53
CA ALA A 160 12.89 -0.10 -0.03
C ALA A 160 13.69 -0.67 -1.23
N CYS A 161 14.25 0.17 -2.02
CA CYS A 161 15.14 -0.03 -3.13
C CYS A 161 16.19 1.09 -3.13
#